data_294893d564e8868a131b15269eac5578
#
_entry.id   294893d564e8868a131b15269eac5578
#
_cell.length_a   1.000
_cell.length_b   1.000
_cell.length_c   1.000
_cell.angle_alpha   90.00
_cell.angle_beta   90.00
_cell.angle_gamma   90.00
#
_symmetry.space_group_name_H-M   'P 1'
#
loop_
_entity.id
_entity.type
_entity.pdbx_description
1 polymer ?
#
loop_
_entity_poly.entity_id
_entity_poly.type
_entity_poly.pdbx_seq_one_letter_code
_entity_poly.pdbx_strand_id
1 'polypeptide(L)'
;MKLDNLSPIKKGKVRDLYQLGENILIVSSDRISAFDVNSVTEIDGKGRSLNSLSAWWFKKTGNVFPNHFLEVLNSSKMLVKKAERIDVEWVMRGYLYGSMHRDYAKGNRELYGYKLPNGLNLAEKLPEVMLTPTTKADVGHDMPLTKKQAIDSRLVTQEEWRILEEASFKLYA
;
A
#
# COMPACT_ATOMS: atom_id res chain seq x y z
N MET A 1 -18.07 20.82 1.31
CA MET A 1 -19.08 19.85 1.80
C MET A 1 -18.81 19.62 3.28
N LYS A 2 -19.82 19.88 4.15
CA LYS A 2 -19.72 19.56 5.58
C LYS A 2 -19.98 18.07 5.76
N LEU A 3 -19.17 17.41 6.59
CA LEU A 3 -19.30 15.98 6.92
C LEU A 3 -20.17 15.72 8.16
N ASP A 4 -20.78 16.79 8.70
CA ASP A 4 -21.39 16.85 10.03
C ASP A 4 -22.48 15.78 10.27
N ASN A 5 -22.97 15.13 9.18
CA ASN A 5 -24.02 14.11 9.23
C ASN A 5 -23.59 12.75 8.66
N LEU A 6 -22.31 12.54 8.33
CA LEU A 6 -21.83 11.29 7.76
C LEU A 6 -20.96 10.53 8.77
N SER A 7 -21.34 9.31 9.09
CA SER A 7 -20.47 8.39 9.81
C SER A 7 -19.49 7.72 8.85
N PRO A 8 -18.21 7.56 9.22
CA PRO A 8 -17.26 6.85 8.38
C PRO A 8 -17.64 5.37 8.29
N ILE A 9 -17.57 4.82 7.08
CA ILE A 9 -17.74 3.36 6.85
C ILE A 9 -16.50 2.57 7.32
N LYS A 10 -15.33 3.22 7.37
CA LYS A 10 -14.10 2.66 7.94
C LYS A 10 -13.23 3.78 8.50
N LYS A 11 -12.77 3.63 9.75
CA LYS A 11 -11.73 4.48 10.34
C LYS A 11 -10.39 3.77 10.23
N GLY A 12 -9.46 4.34 9.49
CA GLY A 12 -8.08 3.87 9.41
C GLY A 12 -7.17 4.60 10.41
N LYS A 13 -5.92 4.19 10.48
CA LYS A 13 -4.92 4.80 11.36
C LYS A 13 -4.76 6.30 11.10
N VAL A 14 -4.75 6.72 9.83
CA VAL A 14 -4.52 8.11 9.41
C VAL A 14 -5.48 8.59 8.32
N ARG A 15 -6.45 7.79 7.90
CA ARG A 15 -7.47 8.12 6.92
C ARG A 15 -8.80 7.55 7.32
N ASP A 16 -9.87 8.30 7.07
CA ASP A 16 -11.25 7.86 7.28
C ASP A 16 -11.96 7.78 5.94
N LEU A 17 -12.78 6.76 5.76
CA LEU A 17 -13.54 6.51 4.53
C LEU A 17 -15.01 6.76 4.76
N TYR A 18 -15.65 7.46 3.84
CA TYR A 18 -17.07 7.76 3.88
C TYR A 18 -17.74 7.35 2.55
N GLN A 19 -18.93 6.78 2.61
CA GLN A 19 -19.71 6.53 1.40
C GLN A 19 -20.28 7.85 0.90
N LEU A 20 -20.12 8.14 -0.39
CA LEU A 20 -20.67 9.32 -1.05
C LEU A 20 -21.32 8.90 -2.39
N GLY A 21 -22.62 8.59 -2.36
CA GLY A 21 -23.30 7.97 -3.50
C GLY A 21 -22.64 6.63 -3.84
N GLU A 22 -22.25 6.42 -5.08
CA GLU A 22 -21.53 5.22 -5.54
C GLU A 22 -20.01 5.27 -5.32
N ASN A 23 -19.51 6.39 -4.83
CA ASN A 23 -18.07 6.64 -4.64
C ASN A 23 -17.68 6.61 -3.16
N ILE A 24 -16.38 6.67 -2.92
CA ILE A 24 -15.78 6.77 -1.59
C ILE A 24 -15.11 8.14 -1.45
N LEU A 25 -15.41 8.83 -0.36
CA LEU A 25 -14.66 9.99 0.07
C LEU A 25 -13.56 9.53 1.04
N ILE A 26 -12.32 9.79 0.69
CA ILE A 26 -11.16 9.57 1.57
C ILE A 26 -10.80 10.89 2.24
N VAL A 27 -10.78 10.88 3.58
CA VAL A 27 -10.39 12.03 4.41
C VAL A 27 -9.06 11.71 5.07
N SER A 28 -8.00 12.38 4.67
CA SER A 28 -6.69 12.28 5.30
C SER A 28 -6.64 13.14 6.55
N SER A 29 -6.21 12.58 7.66
CA SER A 29 -6.09 13.27 8.95
C SER A 29 -4.65 13.61 9.29
N ASP A 30 -4.48 14.47 10.28
CA ASP A 30 -3.19 14.86 10.83
C ASP A 30 -2.67 13.85 11.88
N ARG A 31 -3.43 12.77 12.14
CA ARG A 31 -3.04 11.68 13.06
C ARG A 31 -1.73 11.04 12.65
N ILE A 32 -0.94 10.63 13.63
CA ILE A 32 0.28 9.83 13.46
C ILE A 32 0.01 8.42 13.95
N SER A 33 0.49 7.44 13.21
CA SER A 33 0.53 6.04 13.64
C SER A 33 1.94 5.50 13.44
N ALA A 34 2.52 4.94 14.50
CA ALA A 34 3.79 4.26 14.47
C ALA A 34 3.72 3.01 15.35
N PHE A 35 4.34 1.90 14.91
CA PHE A 35 4.32 0.61 15.62
C PHE A 35 2.89 0.14 15.96
N ASP A 36 1.95 0.37 15.04
CA ASP A 36 0.52 0.06 15.20
C ASP A 36 -0.21 0.84 16.31
N VAL A 37 0.43 1.83 16.90
CA VAL A 37 -0.14 2.73 17.91
C VAL A 37 -0.44 4.09 17.28
N ASN A 38 -1.66 4.57 17.45
CA ASN A 38 -2.00 5.95 17.10
C ASN A 38 -1.51 6.88 18.21
N SER A 39 -0.68 7.84 17.86
CA SER A 39 -0.25 8.89 18.78
C SER A 39 -1.43 9.76 19.19
N VAL A 40 -1.38 10.28 20.41
CA VAL A 40 -2.30 11.33 20.88
C VAL A 40 -1.98 12.70 20.25
N THR A 41 -0.76 12.86 19.73
CA THR A 41 -0.31 14.09 19.07
C THR A 41 -0.59 14.01 17.58
N GLU A 42 -1.10 15.08 17.00
CA GLU A 42 -1.27 15.26 15.57
C GLU A 42 -0.18 16.20 15.02
N ILE A 43 0.14 16.07 13.72
CA ILE A 43 1.04 16.98 13.02
C ILE A 43 0.20 17.84 12.08
N ASP A 44 0.08 19.12 12.38
CA ASP A 44 -0.72 20.06 11.57
C ASP A 44 -0.25 20.05 10.09
N GLY A 45 -1.23 19.91 9.20
CA GLY A 45 -1.02 19.88 7.76
C GLY A 45 -0.51 18.56 7.19
N LYS A 46 -0.25 17.52 8.02
CA LYS A 46 0.17 16.20 7.52
C LYS A 46 -0.87 15.59 6.57
N GLY A 47 -2.15 15.63 6.96
CA GLY A 47 -3.23 15.12 6.12
C GLY A 47 -3.32 15.83 4.78
N ARG A 48 -3.15 17.16 4.77
CA ARG A 48 -3.11 17.96 3.53
C ARG A 48 -1.96 17.54 2.62
N SER A 49 -0.76 17.41 3.18
CA SER A 49 0.44 17.02 2.44
C SER A 49 0.29 15.62 1.83
N LEU A 50 -0.18 14.65 2.62
CA LEU A 50 -0.39 13.28 2.16
C LEU A 50 -1.49 13.18 1.09
N ASN A 51 -2.59 13.93 1.23
CA ASN A 51 -3.65 13.97 0.25
C ASN A 51 -3.16 14.55 -1.09
N SER A 52 -2.43 15.66 -1.05
CA SER A 52 -1.87 16.29 -2.23
C SER A 52 -0.86 15.39 -2.95
N LEU A 53 0.04 14.76 -2.20
CA LEU A 53 1.02 13.82 -2.73
C LEU A 53 0.35 12.59 -3.37
N SER A 54 -0.67 12.02 -2.71
CA SER A 54 -1.41 10.90 -3.28
C SER A 54 -2.13 11.28 -4.58
N ALA A 55 -2.80 12.43 -4.61
CA ALA A 55 -3.47 12.91 -5.81
C ALA A 55 -2.50 13.18 -6.97
N TRP A 56 -1.31 13.71 -6.66
CA TRP A 56 -0.26 13.92 -7.66
C TRP A 56 0.22 12.58 -8.26
N TRP A 57 0.48 11.58 -7.42
CA TRP A 57 0.88 10.26 -7.88
C TRP A 57 -0.22 9.59 -8.72
N PHE A 58 -1.47 9.60 -8.30
CA PHE A 58 -2.56 9.02 -9.09
C PHE A 58 -2.67 9.65 -10.48
N LYS A 59 -2.53 10.98 -10.58
CA LYS A 59 -2.52 11.68 -11.89
C LYS A 59 -1.29 11.31 -12.71
N LYS A 60 -0.11 11.28 -12.08
CA LYS A 60 1.16 11.00 -12.75
C LYS A 60 1.24 9.58 -13.32
N THR A 61 0.69 8.61 -12.61
CA THR A 61 0.76 7.18 -12.95
C THR A 61 -0.49 6.64 -13.64
N GLY A 62 -1.51 7.45 -13.84
CA GLY A 62 -2.79 7.03 -14.43
C GLY A 62 -2.69 6.51 -15.87
N ASN A 63 -1.66 6.89 -16.61
CA ASN A 63 -1.34 6.38 -17.93
C ASN A 63 -0.56 5.04 -17.90
N VAL A 64 0.03 4.68 -16.76
CA VAL A 64 0.76 3.41 -16.58
C VAL A 64 -0.21 2.31 -16.17
N PHE A 65 -1.08 2.61 -15.22
CA PHE A 65 -2.11 1.69 -14.74
C PHE A 65 -3.35 2.45 -14.28
N PRO A 66 -4.58 1.99 -14.60
CA PRO A 66 -5.82 2.60 -14.12
C PRO A 66 -5.86 2.64 -12.59
N ASN A 67 -6.37 3.74 -12.04
CA ASN A 67 -6.54 3.88 -10.60
C ASN A 67 -7.94 4.40 -10.25
N HIS A 68 -8.26 4.43 -8.97
CA HIS A 68 -9.58 4.79 -8.48
C HIS A 68 -9.80 6.30 -8.30
N PHE A 69 -8.78 7.13 -8.48
CA PHE A 69 -8.86 8.57 -8.24
C PHE A 69 -9.85 9.25 -9.20
N LEU A 70 -10.70 10.12 -8.66
CA LEU A 70 -11.60 10.98 -9.42
C LEU A 70 -11.16 12.43 -9.32
N GLU A 71 -11.22 13.01 -8.12
CA GLU A 71 -10.88 14.42 -7.91
C GLU A 71 -10.47 14.73 -6.46
N VAL A 72 -9.83 15.88 -6.28
CA VAL A 72 -9.57 16.48 -4.97
C VAL A 72 -10.69 17.44 -4.65
N LEU A 73 -11.45 17.19 -3.58
CA LEU A 73 -12.53 18.07 -3.13
C LEU A 73 -12.02 19.25 -2.29
N ASN A 74 -10.97 19.01 -1.50
CA ASN A 74 -10.21 20.06 -0.80
C ASN A 74 -8.82 19.54 -0.39
N SER A 75 -8.08 20.31 0.38
CA SER A 75 -6.69 20.01 0.74
C SER A 75 -6.48 18.63 1.41
N SER A 76 -7.45 18.12 2.17
CA SER A 76 -7.34 16.83 2.89
C SER A 76 -8.34 15.76 2.42
N LYS A 77 -9.15 16.04 1.40
CA LYS A 77 -10.25 15.17 0.96
C LYS A 77 -10.15 14.87 -0.53
N MET A 78 -10.24 13.61 -0.91
CA MET A 78 -10.34 13.17 -2.30
C MET A 78 -11.53 12.25 -2.50
N LEU A 79 -12.16 12.36 -3.68
CA LEU A 79 -13.19 11.46 -4.14
C LEU A 79 -12.53 10.37 -5.00
N VAL A 80 -12.91 9.12 -4.75
CA VAL A 80 -12.41 7.97 -5.49
C VAL A 80 -13.56 7.03 -5.87
N LYS A 81 -13.40 6.27 -6.94
CA LYS A 81 -14.31 5.17 -7.28
C LYS A 81 -14.30 4.14 -6.16
N LYS A 82 -15.48 3.61 -5.82
CA LYS A 82 -15.55 2.43 -4.98
C LYS A 82 -15.02 1.22 -5.78
N ALA A 83 -14.08 0.51 -5.21
CA ALA A 83 -13.49 -0.68 -5.80
C ALA A 83 -13.47 -1.81 -4.77
N GLU A 84 -13.48 -3.03 -5.23
CA GLU A 84 -13.20 -4.20 -4.40
C GLU A 84 -11.71 -4.26 -4.08
N ARG A 85 -11.39 -4.53 -2.82
CA ARG A 85 -10.01 -4.63 -2.36
C ARG A 85 -9.48 -6.04 -2.59
N ILE A 86 -8.33 -6.13 -3.24
CA ILE A 86 -7.51 -7.34 -3.23
C ILE A 86 -6.69 -7.33 -1.94
N ASP A 87 -6.81 -8.40 -1.12
CA ASP A 87 -6.17 -8.46 0.20
C ASP A 87 -4.69 -8.87 0.13
N VAL A 88 -3.97 -8.24 -0.78
CA VAL A 88 -2.52 -8.39 -0.99
C VAL A 88 -1.89 -6.99 -1.06
N GLU A 89 -0.83 -6.77 -0.28
CA GLU A 89 0.03 -5.61 -0.44
C GLU A 89 1.15 -5.92 -1.45
N TRP A 90 1.24 -5.11 -2.49
CA TRP A 90 2.23 -5.23 -3.57
C TRP A 90 3.44 -4.35 -3.25
N VAL A 91 4.47 -4.96 -2.64
CA VAL A 91 5.66 -4.24 -2.17
C VAL A 91 6.82 -4.48 -3.11
N MET A 92 7.26 -3.44 -3.82
CA MET A 92 8.45 -3.48 -4.68
C MET A 92 9.70 -3.08 -3.88
N ARG A 93 10.79 -3.83 -4.06
CA ARG A 93 12.06 -3.55 -3.37
C ARG A 93 13.24 -3.58 -4.34
N GLY A 94 14.01 -2.51 -4.36
CA GLY A 94 15.31 -2.46 -5.03
C GLY A 94 16.49 -2.54 -4.06
N TYR A 95 16.22 -2.53 -2.74
CA TYR A 95 17.25 -2.51 -1.69
C TYR A 95 16.88 -3.45 -0.54
N LEU A 96 17.88 -4.05 0.08
CA LEU A 96 17.72 -4.95 1.23
C LEU A 96 17.47 -4.13 2.50
N TYR A 97 16.18 -3.92 2.86
CA TYR A 97 15.79 -3.11 4.01
C TYR A 97 14.57 -3.67 4.74
N GLY A 98 14.35 -3.19 5.97
CA GLY A 98 13.15 -3.48 6.78
C GLY A 98 13.00 -4.95 7.14
N SER A 99 11.79 -5.52 6.97
CA SER A 99 11.49 -6.92 7.29
C SER A 99 12.37 -7.89 6.51
N MET A 100 12.60 -7.63 5.23
CA MET A 100 13.42 -8.46 4.37
C MET A 100 14.89 -8.56 4.88
N HIS A 101 15.46 -7.44 5.32
CA HIS A 101 16.81 -7.46 5.93
C HIS A 101 16.81 -8.25 7.25
N ARG A 102 15.77 -8.11 8.08
CA ARG A 102 15.68 -8.89 9.34
C ARG A 102 15.70 -10.41 9.08
N ASP A 103 14.98 -10.85 8.06
CA ASP A 103 14.94 -12.27 7.70
C ASP A 103 16.25 -12.74 7.06
N TYR A 104 16.86 -11.91 6.22
CA TYR A 104 18.18 -12.16 5.66
C TYR A 104 19.26 -12.28 6.75
N ALA A 105 19.24 -11.41 7.75
CA ALA A 105 20.16 -11.42 8.88
C ALA A 105 20.03 -12.69 9.76
N LYS A 106 18.83 -13.31 9.81
CA LYS A 106 18.60 -14.61 10.46
C LYS A 106 19.16 -15.81 9.66
N GLY A 107 19.77 -15.57 8.50
CA GLY A 107 20.33 -16.62 7.66
C GLY A 107 19.45 -17.05 6.49
N ASN A 108 18.25 -16.50 6.34
CA ASN A 108 17.37 -16.83 5.23
C ASN A 108 17.94 -16.26 3.92
N ARG A 109 18.11 -17.11 2.92
CA ARG A 109 18.63 -16.74 1.60
C ARG A 109 17.60 -16.92 0.49
N GLU A 110 16.48 -17.53 0.80
CA GLU A 110 15.34 -17.66 -0.11
C GLU A 110 14.14 -16.95 0.49
N LEU A 111 13.77 -15.80 -0.10
CA LEU A 111 12.71 -14.92 0.37
C LEU A 111 11.79 -14.58 -0.80
N TYR A 112 10.49 -14.76 -0.64
CA TYR A 112 9.46 -14.50 -1.67
C TYR A 112 9.67 -15.24 -2.99
N GLY A 113 10.40 -16.37 -2.97
CA GLY A 113 10.76 -17.15 -4.16
C GLY A 113 12.05 -16.68 -4.86
N TYR A 114 12.72 -15.65 -4.35
CA TYR A 114 14.01 -15.19 -4.85
C TYR A 114 15.15 -15.74 -4.01
N LYS A 115 16.26 -16.11 -4.69
CA LYS A 115 17.50 -16.52 -4.03
C LYS A 115 18.45 -15.33 -3.91
N LEU A 116 18.81 -14.97 -2.70
CA LEU A 116 19.72 -13.87 -2.40
C LEU A 116 21.16 -14.38 -2.24
N PRO A 117 22.14 -13.65 -2.78
CA PRO A 117 23.56 -13.97 -2.54
C PRO A 117 23.93 -13.76 -1.07
N ASN A 118 25.07 -14.34 -0.66
CA ASN A 118 25.65 -14.05 0.64
C ASN A 118 26.35 -12.68 0.63
N GLY A 119 26.49 -12.08 1.80
CA GLY A 119 27.30 -10.87 1.99
C GLY A 119 26.58 -9.55 1.71
N LEU A 120 25.27 -9.56 1.45
CA LEU A 120 24.51 -8.31 1.32
C LEU A 120 24.41 -7.58 2.67
N ASN A 121 24.66 -6.29 2.65
CA ASN A 121 24.58 -5.41 3.80
C ASN A 121 23.19 -4.73 3.91
N LEU A 122 22.92 -4.15 5.08
CA LEU A 122 21.71 -3.31 5.25
C LEU A 122 21.72 -2.16 4.24
N ALA A 123 20.56 -1.93 3.61
CA ALA A 123 20.35 -0.93 2.58
C ALA A 123 21.18 -1.12 1.30
N GLU A 124 21.79 -2.27 1.09
CA GLU A 124 22.47 -2.59 -0.15
C GLU A 124 21.48 -2.84 -1.28
N LYS A 125 21.86 -2.44 -2.50
CA LYS A 125 21.05 -2.64 -3.70
C LYS A 125 20.91 -4.13 -3.98
N LEU A 126 19.69 -4.58 -4.20
CA LEU A 126 19.42 -5.97 -4.59
C LEU A 126 19.92 -6.25 -6.03
N PRO A 127 20.28 -7.49 -6.34
CA PRO A 127 20.68 -7.88 -7.70
C PRO A 127 19.66 -7.54 -8.77
N GLU A 128 18.38 -7.61 -8.40
CA GLU A 128 17.24 -7.24 -9.23
C GLU A 128 16.14 -6.59 -8.37
N VAL A 129 15.23 -5.86 -9.00
CA VAL A 129 14.02 -5.37 -8.33
C VAL A 129 13.11 -6.55 -8.04
N MET A 130 12.65 -6.67 -6.80
CA MET A 130 11.88 -7.81 -6.32
C MET A 130 10.46 -7.39 -5.94
N LEU A 131 9.47 -8.19 -6.33
CA LEU A 131 8.12 -8.12 -5.79
C LEU A 131 8.05 -8.99 -4.52
N THR A 132 7.79 -8.36 -3.39
CA THR A 132 7.78 -8.97 -2.06
C THR A 132 6.41 -8.77 -1.40
N PRO A 133 5.36 -9.41 -1.89
CA PRO A 133 4.00 -9.16 -1.43
C PRO A 133 3.77 -9.71 -0.03
N THR A 134 2.79 -9.11 0.65
CA THR A 134 2.28 -9.58 1.93
C THR A 134 0.76 -9.68 1.90
N THR A 135 0.19 -10.47 2.79
CA THR A 135 -1.26 -10.43 3.05
C THR A 135 -1.63 -9.04 3.57
N LYS A 136 -2.88 -8.64 3.35
CA LYS A 136 -3.47 -7.46 3.97
C LYS A 136 -4.40 -7.91 5.10
N ALA A 137 -3.84 -8.11 6.28
CA ALA A 137 -4.62 -8.52 7.44
C ALA A 137 -5.44 -7.35 8.01
N ASP A 138 -6.73 -7.57 8.29
CA ASP A 138 -7.53 -6.59 9.05
C ASP A 138 -7.22 -6.67 10.56
N VAL A 139 -6.71 -7.82 11.03
CA VAL A 139 -6.28 -8.05 12.43
C VAL A 139 -4.95 -8.80 12.43
N GLY A 140 -4.00 -8.36 13.25
CA GLY A 140 -2.67 -8.94 13.35
C GLY A 140 -1.64 -8.28 12.43
N HIS A 141 -0.64 -9.05 12.01
CA HIS A 141 0.44 -8.56 11.15
C HIS A 141 0.32 -9.12 9.73
N ASP A 142 0.71 -8.31 8.77
CA ASP A 142 0.83 -8.75 7.38
C ASP A 142 1.93 -9.82 7.27
N MET A 143 1.62 -10.93 6.60
CA MET A 143 2.51 -12.08 6.45
C MET A 143 3.12 -12.12 5.06
N PRO A 144 4.41 -12.50 4.92
CA PRO A 144 5.03 -12.72 3.63
C PRO A 144 4.21 -13.69 2.78
N LEU A 145 4.10 -13.39 1.48
CA LEU A 145 3.26 -14.14 0.56
C LEU A 145 4.04 -14.43 -0.73
N THR A 146 3.97 -15.68 -1.19
CA THR A 146 4.47 -16.03 -2.52
C THR A 146 3.32 -16.01 -3.54
N LYS A 147 3.67 -15.91 -4.83
CA LYS A 147 2.69 -16.02 -5.94
C LYS A 147 1.81 -17.28 -5.81
N LYS A 148 2.44 -18.42 -5.55
CA LYS A 148 1.74 -19.69 -5.39
C LYS A 148 0.73 -19.63 -4.24
N GLN A 149 1.15 -19.14 -3.09
CA GLN A 149 0.28 -19.01 -1.92
C GLN A 149 -0.89 -18.06 -2.17
N ALA A 150 -0.66 -16.91 -2.81
CA ALA A 150 -1.72 -15.95 -3.12
C ALA A 150 -2.80 -16.55 -4.01
N ILE A 151 -2.42 -17.32 -5.04
CA ILE A 151 -3.33 -17.97 -5.97
C ILE A 151 -4.05 -19.16 -5.30
N ASP A 152 -3.31 -20.02 -4.62
CA ASP A 152 -3.87 -21.21 -3.92
C ASP A 152 -4.89 -20.80 -2.85
N SER A 153 -4.63 -19.70 -2.14
CA SER A 153 -5.53 -19.11 -1.14
C SER A 153 -6.66 -18.28 -1.74
N ARG A 154 -6.75 -18.18 -3.06
CA ARG A 154 -7.78 -17.42 -3.78
C ARG A 154 -7.83 -15.92 -3.41
N LEU A 155 -6.73 -15.36 -2.97
CA LEU A 155 -6.62 -13.92 -2.73
C LEU A 155 -6.58 -13.14 -4.05
N VAL A 156 -6.02 -13.78 -5.09
CA VAL A 156 -6.02 -13.27 -6.46
C VAL A 156 -6.08 -14.45 -7.43
N THR A 157 -6.59 -14.21 -8.63
CA THR A 157 -6.49 -15.14 -9.76
C THR A 157 -5.10 -15.07 -10.39
N GLN A 158 -4.74 -16.07 -11.20
CA GLN A 158 -3.49 -16.06 -11.95
C GLN A 158 -3.40 -14.88 -12.92
N GLU A 159 -4.51 -14.49 -13.53
CA GLU A 159 -4.55 -13.36 -14.48
C GLU A 159 -4.43 -12.01 -13.75
N GLU A 160 -5.12 -11.82 -12.64
CA GLU A 160 -4.96 -10.63 -11.80
C GLU A 160 -3.52 -10.49 -11.32
N TRP A 161 -2.91 -11.60 -10.85
CA TRP A 161 -1.49 -11.59 -10.47
C TRP A 161 -0.62 -11.09 -11.61
N ARG A 162 -0.75 -11.65 -12.81
CA ARG A 162 0.05 -11.28 -13.98
C ARG A 162 -0.07 -9.79 -14.29
N ILE A 163 -1.29 -9.26 -14.30
CA ILE A 163 -1.55 -7.85 -14.59
C ILE A 163 -0.95 -6.94 -13.51
N LEU A 164 -1.14 -7.28 -12.23
CA LEU A 164 -0.67 -6.46 -11.12
C LEU A 164 0.86 -6.52 -10.96
N GLU A 165 1.47 -7.68 -11.20
CA GLU A 165 2.92 -7.86 -11.22
C GLU A 165 3.57 -6.97 -12.30
N GLU A 166 3.08 -7.03 -13.53
CA GLU A 166 3.55 -6.21 -14.64
C GLU A 166 3.39 -4.71 -14.37
N ALA A 167 2.21 -4.31 -13.87
CA ALA A 167 1.95 -2.93 -13.50
C ALA A 167 2.88 -2.43 -12.37
N SER A 168 3.14 -3.29 -11.37
CA SER A 168 4.01 -2.95 -10.25
C SER A 168 5.45 -2.68 -10.68
N PHE A 169 6.00 -3.51 -11.56
CA PHE A 169 7.32 -3.26 -12.14
C PHE A 169 7.37 -1.97 -12.95
N LYS A 170 6.35 -1.68 -13.77
CA LYS A 170 6.26 -0.44 -14.54
C LYS A 170 6.13 0.81 -13.66
N LEU A 171 5.43 0.71 -12.54
CA LEU A 171 5.24 1.82 -11.59
C LEU A 171 6.48 2.08 -10.75
N TYR A 172 7.32 1.05 -10.52
CA TYR A 172 8.54 1.17 -9.73
C TYR A 172 9.74 1.69 -10.55
N ALA A 173 9.78 1.44 -11.86
CA ALA A 173 10.83 1.88 -12.78
C ALA A 173 10.83 3.40 -12.97
#